data_24001db13301cb10e5dfc8be1dd74904
#
_entry.id   24001db13301cb10e5dfc8be1dd74904
#
_cell.length_a   1.000
_cell.length_b   1.000
_cell.length_c   1.000
_cell.angle_alpha   90.00
_cell.angle_beta   90.00
_cell.angle_gamma   90.00
#
_symmetry.space_group_name_H-M   'P 1'
#
loop_
_entity.id
_entity.type
_entity.pdbx_description
1 polymer ?
#
loop_
_entity_poly.entity_id
_entity_poly.type
_entity_poly.pdbx_seq_one_letter_code
_entity_poly.pdbx_strand_id
1 'polypeptide(L)'
;MAASLVQARQLLHASPPQLVLLDNYLPDGKGVTLMTDPVLATTHCSVIFITLGGVFFTPAASDMETCSLAIRNGAFDYILKPVSWKRLSQSLERFIQFYDQQREWKIVDQQNVDSLYQLQAKNFRVDSGSKGIEEKTLALVQGLFSGREAHCFSVDEVVSAAGLSKTTARRYLEHGVETGFLEVEMLYGKIGHPRRLYRRAQPKN
;
A
#
# COMPACT_ATOMS: atom_id res chain seq x y z
N MET A 1 -22.78 -14.38 -4.37
CA MET A 1 -22.11 -13.30 -5.11
C MET A 1 -23.20 -12.53 -5.86
N ALA A 2 -23.15 -11.19 -5.84
CA ALA A 2 -24.11 -10.34 -6.58
C ALA A 2 -23.46 -9.76 -7.83
N ALA A 3 -24.17 -9.72 -8.94
CA ALA A 3 -23.71 -9.17 -10.20
C ALA A 3 -24.21 -7.73 -10.44
N SER A 4 -25.07 -7.18 -9.57
CA SER A 4 -25.65 -5.85 -9.68
C SER A 4 -25.93 -5.25 -8.30
N LEU A 5 -26.15 -3.93 -8.22
CA LEU A 5 -26.56 -3.23 -6.99
C LEU A 5 -27.90 -3.74 -6.46
N VAL A 6 -28.86 -3.97 -7.36
CA VAL A 6 -30.19 -4.49 -6.98
C VAL A 6 -30.03 -5.85 -6.30
N GLN A 7 -29.30 -6.76 -6.90
CA GLN A 7 -29.04 -8.08 -6.34
C GLN A 7 -28.24 -7.99 -5.03
N ALA A 8 -27.25 -7.10 -4.94
CA ALA A 8 -26.47 -6.88 -3.73
C ALA A 8 -27.36 -6.44 -2.56
N ARG A 9 -28.27 -5.47 -2.78
CA ARG A 9 -29.23 -5.02 -1.76
C ARG A 9 -30.13 -6.15 -1.30
N GLN A 10 -30.68 -6.93 -2.22
CA GLN A 10 -31.52 -8.08 -1.86
C GLN A 10 -30.77 -9.08 -0.96
N LEU A 11 -29.54 -9.41 -1.30
CA LEU A 11 -28.72 -10.33 -0.49
C LEU A 11 -28.37 -9.74 0.88
N LEU A 12 -28.01 -8.45 0.94
CA LEU A 12 -27.71 -7.75 2.19
C LEU A 12 -28.91 -7.74 3.13
N HIS A 13 -30.13 -7.50 2.62
CA HIS A 13 -31.35 -7.52 3.42
C HIS A 13 -31.78 -8.92 3.85
N ALA A 14 -31.53 -9.95 3.01
CA ALA A 14 -31.89 -11.31 3.32
C ALA A 14 -30.95 -11.99 4.33
N SER A 15 -29.65 -11.72 4.22
CA SER A 15 -28.63 -12.33 5.09
C SER A 15 -27.39 -11.43 5.11
N PRO A 16 -27.33 -10.44 6.00
CA PRO A 16 -26.21 -9.50 6.08
C PRO A 16 -24.91 -10.22 6.49
N PRO A 17 -23.86 -10.11 5.69
CA PRO A 17 -22.56 -10.68 6.02
C PRO A 17 -21.77 -9.76 6.97
N GLN A 18 -20.70 -10.26 7.56
CA GLN A 18 -19.78 -9.46 8.35
C GLN A 18 -18.88 -8.58 7.46
N LEU A 19 -18.60 -9.05 6.24
CA LEU A 19 -17.73 -8.37 5.29
C LEU A 19 -18.28 -8.46 3.87
N VAL A 20 -18.25 -7.34 3.16
CA VAL A 20 -18.54 -7.25 1.72
C VAL A 20 -17.28 -6.82 0.98
N LEU A 21 -16.92 -7.57 -0.06
CA LEU A 21 -15.97 -7.13 -1.07
C LEU A 21 -16.76 -6.49 -2.20
N LEU A 22 -16.58 -5.19 -2.42
CA LEU A 22 -17.42 -4.39 -3.28
C LEU A 22 -16.64 -3.77 -4.44
N ASP A 23 -17.04 -4.10 -5.66
CA ASP A 23 -16.60 -3.33 -6.83
C ASP A 23 -17.41 -2.03 -6.94
N ASN A 24 -16.72 -0.95 -7.33
CA ASN A 24 -17.41 0.33 -7.54
C ASN A 24 -18.16 0.39 -8.88
N TYR A 25 -17.69 -0.34 -9.88
CA TYR A 25 -18.29 -0.29 -11.23
C TYR A 25 -19.16 -1.53 -11.46
N LEU A 26 -20.45 -1.38 -11.19
CA LEU A 26 -21.45 -2.41 -11.42
C LEU A 26 -22.34 -2.00 -12.61
N PRO A 27 -22.99 -2.96 -13.29
CA PRO A 27 -23.77 -2.69 -14.50
C PRO A 27 -24.92 -1.67 -14.30
N ASP A 28 -25.45 -1.61 -13.10
CA ASP A 28 -26.61 -0.79 -12.72
C ASP A 28 -26.25 0.41 -11.83
N GLY A 29 -24.94 0.71 -11.65
CA GLY A 29 -24.51 1.91 -10.97
C GLY A 29 -23.20 1.78 -10.18
N LYS A 30 -22.92 2.79 -9.36
CA LYS A 30 -21.68 2.85 -8.54
C LYS A 30 -21.88 2.13 -7.21
N GLY A 31 -20.95 1.19 -6.90
CA GLY A 31 -20.95 0.43 -5.64
C GLY A 31 -20.92 1.30 -4.39
N VAL A 32 -20.29 2.47 -4.45
CA VAL A 32 -20.24 3.42 -3.32
C VAL A 32 -21.63 3.83 -2.82
N THR A 33 -22.66 3.76 -3.65
CA THR A 33 -24.04 4.04 -3.24
C THR A 33 -24.61 3.03 -2.25
N LEU A 34 -24.03 1.82 -2.16
CA LEU A 34 -24.41 0.87 -1.13
C LEU A 34 -23.94 1.28 0.27
N MET A 35 -22.91 2.14 0.39
CA MET A 35 -22.42 2.59 1.70
C MET A 35 -23.45 3.39 2.50
N THR A 36 -24.45 3.94 1.83
CA THR A 36 -25.57 4.67 2.46
C THR A 36 -26.80 3.79 2.71
N ASP A 37 -26.71 2.48 2.40
CA ASP A 37 -27.80 1.55 2.66
C ASP A 37 -27.94 1.33 4.18
N PRO A 38 -29.13 1.54 4.77
CA PRO A 38 -29.34 1.38 6.21
C PRO A 38 -28.93 0.02 6.77
N VAL A 39 -29.00 -1.03 5.96
CA VAL A 39 -28.61 -2.40 6.35
C VAL A 39 -27.15 -2.45 6.74
N LEU A 40 -26.26 -1.77 6.02
CA LEU A 40 -24.83 -1.78 6.35
C LEU A 40 -24.55 -1.11 7.71
N ALA A 41 -25.26 -0.03 8.01
CA ALA A 41 -25.13 0.68 9.29
C ALA A 41 -25.68 -0.13 10.48
N THR A 42 -26.82 -0.80 10.29
CA THR A 42 -27.52 -1.53 11.36
C THR A 42 -26.91 -2.90 11.66
N THR A 43 -26.26 -3.52 10.68
CA THR A 43 -25.69 -4.87 10.81
C THR A 43 -24.21 -4.89 11.13
N HIS A 44 -23.57 -3.72 11.27
CA HIS A 44 -22.10 -3.58 11.46
C HIS A 44 -21.29 -4.30 10.37
N CYS A 45 -21.83 -4.36 9.15
CA CYS A 45 -21.18 -4.99 8.02
C CYS A 45 -20.02 -4.10 7.53
N SER A 46 -18.82 -4.62 7.54
CA SER A 46 -17.64 -3.93 7.00
C SER A 46 -17.58 -4.04 5.47
N VAL A 47 -17.03 -3.03 4.82
CA VAL A 47 -16.90 -3.00 3.34
C VAL A 47 -15.44 -2.78 2.96
N ILE A 48 -14.92 -3.66 2.10
CA ILE A 48 -13.64 -3.46 1.41
C ILE A 48 -13.94 -3.20 -0.06
N PHE A 49 -13.55 -2.02 -0.54
CA PHE A 49 -13.66 -1.70 -1.96
C PHE A 49 -12.55 -2.36 -2.77
N ILE A 50 -12.91 -2.91 -3.93
CA ILE A 50 -11.98 -3.45 -4.92
C ILE A 50 -12.37 -2.86 -6.27
N THR A 51 -11.66 -1.84 -6.74
CA THR A 51 -12.07 -1.06 -7.91
C THR A 51 -10.93 -0.77 -8.88
N LEU A 52 -11.26 -0.40 -10.10
CA LEU A 52 -10.28 0.05 -11.08
C LEU A 52 -9.67 1.39 -10.63
N GLY A 53 -8.33 1.50 -10.67
CA GLY A 53 -7.64 2.79 -10.51
C GLY A 53 -7.53 3.51 -11.85
N GLY A 54 -7.69 4.84 -11.83
CA GLY A 54 -7.75 5.70 -13.02
C GLY A 54 -6.46 5.85 -13.85
N VAL A 55 -5.67 4.79 -14.04
CA VAL A 55 -4.37 4.87 -14.75
C VAL A 55 -4.52 4.76 -16.28
N PHE A 56 -5.65 4.29 -16.80
CA PHE A 56 -5.77 3.97 -18.23
C PHE A 56 -6.72 4.87 -19.03
N PHE A 57 -7.63 5.62 -18.40
CA PHE A 57 -8.49 6.57 -19.12
C PHE A 57 -8.72 7.78 -18.23
N THR A 58 -8.04 8.88 -18.51
CA THR A 58 -8.17 10.20 -17.88
C THR A 58 -8.40 10.16 -16.36
N PRO A 59 -7.57 10.82 -15.54
CA PRO A 59 -7.81 10.92 -14.10
C PRO A 59 -9.09 11.73 -13.92
N ALA A 60 -10.23 11.05 -13.87
CA ALA A 60 -11.46 11.72 -13.56
C ALA A 60 -11.43 12.11 -12.09
N ALA A 61 -11.67 13.38 -11.80
CA ALA A 61 -11.92 13.88 -10.44
C ALA A 61 -12.91 12.99 -9.67
N SER A 62 -13.77 12.27 -10.40
CA SER A 62 -14.74 11.29 -9.89
C SER A 62 -14.16 10.10 -9.14
N ASP A 63 -12.89 9.68 -9.39
CA ASP A 63 -12.30 8.52 -8.72
C ASP A 63 -11.80 8.88 -7.32
N MET A 64 -11.21 10.07 -7.16
CA MET A 64 -10.84 10.60 -5.84
C MET A 64 -12.06 10.96 -5.01
N GLU A 65 -13.11 11.49 -5.63
CA GLU A 65 -14.38 11.77 -4.98
C GLU A 65 -15.03 10.48 -4.47
N THR A 66 -15.08 9.43 -5.29
CA THR A 66 -15.58 8.12 -4.91
C THR A 66 -14.78 7.50 -3.76
N CYS A 67 -13.43 7.57 -3.83
CA CYS A 67 -12.56 7.10 -2.77
C CYS A 67 -12.81 7.87 -1.46
N SER A 68 -12.86 9.20 -1.52
CA SER A 68 -13.17 10.05 -0.36
C SER A 68 -14.54 9.73 0.23
N LEU A 69 -15.55 9.50 -0.60
CA LEU A 69 -16.90 9.15 -0.17
C LEU A 69 -16.92 7.78 0.52
N ALA A 70 -16.23 6.78 -0.04
CA ALA A 70 -16.10 5.46 0.57
C ALA A 70 -15.45 5.54 1.96
N ILE A 71 -14.34 6.28 2.09
CA ILE A 71 -13.65 6.47 3.36
C ILE A 71 -14.54 7.18 4.39
N ARG A 72 -15.20 8.27 3.99
CA ARG A 72 -16.11 9.03 4.87
C ARG A 72 -17.28 8.20 5.37
N ASN A 73 -17.76 7.26 4.55
CA ASN A 73 -18.84 6.34 4.92
C ASN A 73 -18.33 5.08 5.63
N GLY A 74 -17.08 5.05 6.11
CA GLY A 74 -16.58 3.97 6.95
C GLY A 74 -16.14 2.71 6.20
N ALA A 75 -15.69 2.83 4.94
CA ALA A 75 -15.07 1.71 4.25
C ALA A 75 -13.85 1.21 5.06
N PHE A 76 -13.82 -0.08 5.34
CA PHE A 76 -12.74 -0.71 6.09
C PHE A 76 -11.41 -0.65 5.32
N ASP A 77 -11.48 -0.85 4.00
CA ASP A 77 -10.33 -0.74 3.11
C ASP A 77 -10.73 -0.39 1.67
N TYR A 78 -9.73 0.10 0.89
CA TYR A 78 -9.90 0.47 -0.51
C TYR A 78 -8.71 -0.07 -1.31
N ILE A 79 -8.96 -1.00 -2.24
CA ILE A 79 -7.95 -1.73 -2.99
C ILE A 79 -8.13 -1.43 -4.48
N LEU A 80 -7.04 -1.00 -5.13
CA LEU A 80 -7.05 -0.75 -6.56
C LEU A 80 -6.69 -2.04 -7.33
N LYS A 81 -7.37 -2.28 -8.44
CA LYS A 81 -7.02 -3.33 -9.41
C LYS A 81 -5.78 -2.89 -10.23
N PRO A 82 -4.85 -3.79 -10.57
CA PRO A 82 -4.88 -5.23 -10.34
C PRO A 82 -4.62 -5.61 -8.87
N VAL A 83 -5.46 -6.47 -8.34
CA VAL A 83 -5.38 -6.91 -6.95
C VAL A 83 -4.28 -7.96 -6.79
N SER A 84 -3.26 -7.67 -6.00
CA SER A 84 -2.31 -8.71 -5.60
C SER A 84 -2.88 -9.53 -4.44
N TRP A 85 -2.62 -10.84 -4.44
CA TRP A 85 -3.04 -11.71 -3.35
C TRP A 85 -2.50 -11.23 -1.99
N LYS A 86 -1.24 -10.82 -1.94
CA LYS A 86 -0.61 -10.26 -0.73
C LYS A 86 -1.43 -9.08 -0.17
N ARG A 87 -1.86 -8.15 -1.03
CA ARG A 87 -2.61 -6.96 -0.62
C ARG A 87 -4.01 -7.31 -0.09
N LEU A 88 -4.69 -8.23 -0.75
CA LEU A 88 -6.02 -8.71 -0.33
C LEU A 88 -5.92 -9.47 1.00
N SER A 89 -4.98 -10.41 1.14
CA SER A 89 -4.76 -11.18 2.37
C SER A 89 -4.50 -10.27 3.57
N GLN A 90 -3.64 -9.28 3.42
CA GLN A 90 -3.37 -8.30 4.49
C GLN A 90 -4.63 -7.53 4.92
N SER A 91 -5.51 -7.20 3.98
CA SER A 91 -6.77 -6.53 4.30
C SER A 91 -7.74 -7.45 5.04
N LEU A 92 -7.84 -8.70 4.60
CA LEU A 92 -8.68 -9.70 5.24
C LEU A 92 -8.18 -10.07 6.64
N GLU A 93 -6.88 -10.26 6.82
CA GLU A 93 -6.27 -10.54 8.12
C GLU A 93 -6.56 -9.43 9.14
N ARG A 94 -6.42 -8.16 8.73
CA ARG A 94 -6.75 -7.01 9.59
C ARG A 94 -8.24 -6.96 9.93
N PHE A 95 -9.10 -7.25 8.94
CA PHE A 95 -10.54 -7.31 9.19
C PHE A 95 -10.88 -8.40 10.20
N ILE A 96 -10.30 -9.60 10.07
CA ILE A 96 -10.53 -10.71 11.02
C ILE A 96 -10.09 -10.28 12.42
N GLN A 97 -8.90 -9.73 12.58
CA GLN A 97 -8.41 -9.24 13.87
C GLN A 97 -9.32 -8.15 14.47
N PHE A 98 -9.75 -7.19 13.66
CA PHE A 98 -10.66 -6.13 14.08
C PHE A 98 -12.02 -6.71 14.54
N TYR A 99 -12.58 -7.64 13.77
CA TYR A 99 -13.86 -8.26 14.05
C TYR A 99 -13.81 -9.12 15.33
N ASP A 100 -12.75 -9.91 15.51
CA ASP A 100 -12.56 -10.76 16.69
C ASP A 100 -12.37 -9.92 17.95
N GLN A 101 -11.55 -8.87 17.89
CA GLN A 101 -11.35 -7.97 19.03
C GLN A 101 -12.62 -7.26 19.45
N GLN A 102 -13.45 -6.80 18.52
CA GLN A 102 -14.75 -6.20 18.83
C GLN A 102 -15.68 -7.17 19.60
N ARG A 103 -15.58 -8.47 19.33
CA ARG A 103 -16.42 -9.48 19.98
C ARG A 103 -15.89 -9.89 21.35
N GLU A 104 -14.56 -9.91 21.51
CA GLU A 104 -13.92 -10.36 22.74
C GLU A 104 -13.92 -9.28 23.83
N TRP A 105 -13.77 -8.03 23.46
CA TRP A 105 -13.65 -6.94 24.41
C TRP A 105 -15.01 -6.50 24.93
N LYS A 106 -15.21 -6.70 26.23
CA LYS A 106 -16.43 -6.30 26.95
C LYS A 106 -16.29 -4.93 27.62
N ILE A 107 -15.07 -4.42 27.73
CA ILE A 107 -14.77 -3.17 28.40
C ILE A 107 -14.18 -2.22 27.38
N VAL A 108 -14.69 -0.99 27.35
CA VAL A 108 -14.15 0.09 26.52
C VAL A 108 -13.15 0.85 27.38
N ASP A 109 -11.86 0.66 27.11
CA ASP A 109 -10.77 1.45 27.63
C ASP A 109 -10.00 2.11 26.45
N GLN A 110 -9.13 3.09 26.77
CA GLN A 110 -8.44 3.83 25.74
C GLN A 110 -7.49 2.94 24.90
N GLN A 111 -6.85 1.94 25.50
CA GLN A 111 -5.95 1.04 24.80
C GLN A 111 -6.71 0.19 23.76
N ASN A 112 -7.88 -0.30 24.12
CA ASN A 112 -8.75 -1.06 23.24
C ASN A 112 -9.23 -0.20 22.07
N VAL A 113 -9.65 1.03 22.35
CA VAL A 113 -10.06 2.00 21.32
C VAL A 113 -8.91 2.30 20.36
N ASP A 114 -7.73 2.62 20.89
CA ASP A 114 -6.55 2.92 20.06
C ASP A 114 -6.13 1.71 19.19
N SER A 115 -6.24 0.49 19.73
CA SER A 115 -5.95 -0.74 18.99
C SER A 115 -6.93 -0.96 17.84
N LEU A 116 -8.24 -0.73 18.04
CA LEU A 116 -9.23 -0.81 16.97
C LEU A 116 -8.97 0.23 15.88
N TYR A 117 -8.67 1.46 16.26
CA TYR A 117 -8.30 2.50 15.31
C TYR A 117 -7.02 2.16 14.54
N GLN A 118 -6.02 1.55 15.18
CA GLN A 118 -4.80 1.10 14.49
C GLN A 118 -5.07 -0.02 13.49
N LEU A 119 -6.00 -0.95 13.78
CA LEU A 119 -6.39 -1.99 12.83
C LEU A 119 -7.19 -1.42 11.66
N GLN A 120 -8.01 -0.42 11.90
CA GLN A 120 -8.78 0.28 10.87
C GLN A 120 -7.92 1.31 10.12
N ALA A 121 -7.15 2.13 10.84
CA ALA A 121 -6.17 3.00 10.24
C ALA A 121 -5.06 2.13 9.66
N LYS A 122 -4.93 2.16 8.34
CA LYS A 122 -3.80 1.54 7.68
C LYS A 122 -2.50 2.10 8.26
N ASN A 123 -1.79 1.33 9.05
CA ASN A 123 -0.36 1.40 9.00
C ASN A 123 0.05 0.87 7.61
N PHE A 124 -0.25 1.65 6.57
CA PHE A 124 0.57 1.63 5.41
C PHE A 124 1.96 2.11 5.87
N ARG A 125 2.75 1.21 6.36
CA ARG A 125 4.08 1.18 5.81
C ARG A 125 3.80 0.98 4.33
N VAL A 126 3.76 2.07 3.61
CA VAL A 126 4.01 2.05 2.19
C VAL A 126 5.25 1.19 2.12
N ASP A 127 5.08 -0.04 1.68
CA ASP A 127 6.16 -0.88 1.19
C ASP A 127 6.56 -0.18 -0.13
N SER A 128 6.90 1.11 0.03
CA SER A 128 7.48 1.95 -0.97
C SER A 128 8.87 1.40 -1.16
N GLY A 129 8.96 0.44 -2.03
CA GLY A 129 10.23 -0.09 -2.49
C GLY A 129 10.62 -1.48 -2.07
N SER A 130 9.97 -2.18 -1.11
CA SER A 130 10.47 -3.51 -0.74
C SER A 130 9.96 -4.67 -1.61
N LYS A 131 9.24 -4.43 -2.71
CA LYS A 131 9.00 -5.47 -3.70
C LYS A 131 10.33 -5.95 -4.28
N GLY A 132 10.83 -7.05 -3.70
CA GLY A 132 12.07 -7.71 -4.10
C GLY A 132 13.33 -7.19 -3.42
N ILE A 133 13.24 -6.44 -2.31
CA ILE A 133 14.38 -6.15 -1.44
C ILE A 133 14.50 -7.30 -0.43
N GLU A 134 15.51 -8.12 -0.62
CA GLU A 134 15.87 -9.20 0.28
C GLU A 134 16.87 -8.66 1.32
N GLU A 135 16.65 -8.97 2.59
CA GLU A 135 17.44 -8.43 3.71
C GLU A 135 18.93 -8.72 3.58
N LYS A 136 19.29 -9.94 3.14
CA LYS A 136 20.68 -10.34 2.93
C LYS A 136 21.36 -9.51 1.84
N THR A 137 20.67 -9.31 0.72
CA THR A 137 21.17 -8.51 -0.40
C THR A 137 21.23 -7.02 -0.04
N LEU A 138 20.26 -6.53 0.77
CA LEU A 138 20.28 -5.16 1.29
C LEU A 138 21.49 -4.94 2.19
N ALA A 139 21.76 -5.84 3.14
CA ALA A 139 22.91 -5.77 4.03
C ALA A 139 24.25 -5.80 3.24
N LEU A 140 24.32 -6.60 2.17
CA LEU A 140 25.47 -6.67 1.29
C LEU A 140 25.72 -5.33 0.57
N VAL A 141 24.69 -4.73 0.00
CA VAL A 141 24.79 -3.42 -0.65
C VAL A 141 25.13 -2.32 0.37
N GLN A 142 24.47 -2.29 1.53
CA GLN A 142 24.77 -1.33 2.61
C GLN A 142 26.22 -1.47 3.12
N GLY A 143 26.74 -2.70 3.16
CA GLY A 143 28.12 -2.99 3.55
C GLY A 143 29.17 -2.29 2.69
N LEU A 144 28.91 -2.12 1.37
CA LEU A 144 29.80 -1.41 0.46
C LEU A 144 29.97 0.07 0.85
N PHE A 145 28.96 0.68 1.48
CA PHE A 145 28.96 2.07 1.90
C PHE A 145 29.32 2.29 3.37
N SER A 146 29.75 1.23 4.08
CA SER A 146 30.07 1.29 5.52
C SER A 146 31.51 1.70 5.83
N GLY A 147 32.35 1.97 4.81
CA GLY A 147 33.73 2.43 4.96
C GLY A 147 33.84 3.85 5.54
N ARG A 148 34.98 4.14 6.19
CA ARG A 148 35.25 5.49 6.77
C ARG A 148 35.48 6.59 5.73
N GLU A 149 35.74 6.25 4.49
CA GLU A 149 35.90 7.20 3.39
C GLU A 149 34.60 7.34 2.61
N ALA A 150 34.28 8.58 2.21
CA ALA A 150 33.07 8.88 1.44
C ALA A 150 33.24 8.39 -0.02
N HIS A 151 33.28 7.07 -0.21
CA HIS A 151 33.31 6.50 -1.55
C HIS A 151 31.96 6.66 -2.24
N CYS A 152 32.02 7.17 -3.47
CA CYS A 152 30.89 7.20 -4.38
C CYS A 152 30.96 5.98 -5.30
N PHE A 153 29.85 5.28 -5.44
CA PHE A 153 29.73 4.11 -6.33
C PHE A 153 28.74 4.37 -7.45
N SER A 154 29.11 4.02 -8.67
CA SER A 154 28.18 3.88 -9.78
C SER A 154 27.43 2.55 -9.69
N VAL A 155 26.34 2.41 -10.46
CA VAL A 155 25.61 1.14 -10.57
C VAL A 155 26.53 -0.01 -11.01
N ASP A 156 27.43 0.24 -11.96
CA ASP A 156 28.32 -0.80 -12.52
C ASP A 156 29.38 -1.24 -11.50
N GLU A 157 29.87 -0.35 -10.64
CA GLU A 157 30.78 -0.70 -9.54
C GLU A 157 30.07 -1.54 -8.47
N VAL A 158 28.82 -1.21 -8.13
CA VAL A 158 28.02 -2.04 -7.20
C VAL A 158 27.70 -3.41 -7.80
N VAL A 159 27.42 -3.49 -9.10
CA VAL A 159 27.25 -4.76 -9.84
C VAL A 159 28.50 -5.64 -9.66
N SER A 160 29.69 -5.06 -9.89
CA SER A 160 30.97 -5.78 -9.80
C SER A 160 31.31 -6.19 -8.36
N ALA A 161 31.06 -5.31 -7.39
CA ALA A 161 31.42 -5.54 -5.99
C ALA A 161 30.46 -6.50 -5.27
N ALA A 162 29.17 -6.45 -5.59
CA ALA A 162 28.14 -7.26 -4.93
C ALA A 162 27.74 -8.52 -5.71
N GLY A 163 28.23 -8.70 -6.94
CA GLY A 163 27.85 -9.84 -7.81
C GLY A 163 26.36 -9.82 -8.23
N LEU A 164 25.76 -8.64 -8.32
CA LEU A 164 24.33 -8.47 -8.63
C LEU A 164 24.10 -8.18 -10.10
N SER A 165 22.87 -8.44 -10.59
CA SER A 165 22.48 -7.92 -11.90
C SER A 165 22.33 -6.39 -11.86
N LYS A 166 22.50 -5.72 -13.01
CA LYS A 166 22.38 -4.25 -13.12
C LYS A 166 21.00 -3.73 -12.66
N THR A 167 19.94 -4.48 -12.99
CA THR A 167 18.58 -4.16 -12.55
C THR A 167 18.42 -4.30 -11.04
N THR A 168 19.01 -5.36 -10.46
CA THR A 168 18.99 -5.58 -9.02
C THR A 168 19.78 -4.50 -8.29
N ALA A 169 21.03 -4.24 -8.69
CA ALA A 169 21.85 -3.19 -8.08
C ALA A 169 21.16 -1.82 -8.10
N ARG A 170 20.60 -1.42 -9.25
CA ARG A 170 19.86 -0.15 -9.36
C ARG A 170 18.69 -0.10 -8.38
N ARG A 171 17.90 -1.16 -8.26
CA ARG A 171 16.75 -1.22 -7.33
C ARG A 171 17.16 -1.04 -5.87
N TYR A 172 18.25 -1.66 -5.44
CA TYR A 172 18.75 -1.52 -4.06
C TYR A 172 19.36 -0.15 -3.79
N LEU A 173 20.03 0.45 -4.78
CA LEU A 173 20.55 1.81 -4.68
C LEU A 173 19.43 2.85 -4.61
N GLU A 174 18.41 2.76 -5.46
CA GLU A 174 17.24 3.66 -5.39
C GLU A 174 16.50 3.48 -4.04
N HIS A 175 16.35 2.25 -3.55
CA HIS A 175 15.80 2.01 -2.21
C HIS A 175 16.64 2.66 -1.11
N GLY A 176 17.97 2.64 -1.22
CA GLY A 176 18.86 3.34 -0.29
C GLY A 176 18.66 4.86 -0.32
N VAL A 177 18.37 5.44 -1.49
CA VAL A 177 18.05 6.87 -1.63
C VAL A 177 16.69 7.19 -1.02
N GLU A 178 15.67 6.38 -1.29
CA GLU A 178 14.31 6.55 -0.75
C GLU A 178 14.28 6.47 0.78
N THR A 179 15.10 5.60 1.37
CA THR A 179 15.20 5.45 2.82
C THR A 179 16.14 6.47 3.48
N GLY A 180 16.77 7.35 2.69
CA GLY A 180 17.71 8.36 3.20
C GLY A 180 19.07 7.79 3.64
N PHE A 181 19.34 6.52 3.36
CA PHE A 181 20.64 5.90 3.63
C PHE A 181 21.71 6.33 2.62
N LEU A 182 21.33 6.58 1.35
CA LEU A 182 22.19 7.04 0.28
C LEU A 182 21.74 8.41 -0.25
N GLU A 183 22.71 9.13 -0.82
CA GLU A 183 22.52 10.34 -1.60
C GLU A 183 23.04 10.14 -3.01
N VAL A 184 22.44 10.85 -3.98
CA VAL A 184 22.86 10.81 -5.38
C VAL A 184 23.68 12.04 -5.72
N GLU A 185 24.85 11.83 -6.30
CA GLU A 185 25.69 12.86 -6.90
C GLU A 185 25.71 12.68 -8.42
N MET A 186 25.57 13.78 -9.15
CA MET A 186 25.56 13.76 -10.62
C MET A 186 26.94 14.17 -11.15
N LEU A 187 27.63 13.23 -11.80
CA LEU A 187 28.90 13.52 -12.45
C LEU A 187 28.65 13.92 -13.90
N TYR A 188 28.94 15.18 -14.23
CA TYR A 188 28.83 15.72 -15.58
C TYR A 188 30.15 15.54 -16.32
N GLY A 189 30.17 14.69 -17.36
CA GLY A 189 31.31 14.57 -18.28
C GLY A 189 31.27 15.60 -19.39
N LYS A 190 32.42 15.82 -20.07
CA LYS A 190 32.51 16.75 -21.22
C LYS A 190 31.67 16.33 -22.42
N ILE A 191 31.31 15.06 -22.57
CA ILE A 191 30.47 14.49 -23.64
C ILE A 191 29.72 13.27 -23.03
N GLY A 192 28.38 13.19 -23.22
CA GLY A 192 27.54 12.08 -22.82
C GLY A 192 26.52 12.41 -21.73
N HIS A 193 25.68 11.42 -21.39
CA HIS A 193 24.71 11.57 -20.31
C HIS A 193 25.41 11.63 -18.95
N PRO A 194 24.93 12.47 -18.01
CA PRO A 194 25.49 12.53 -16.65
C PRO A 194 25.41 11.16 -15.96
N ARG A 195 26.48 10.79 -15.27
CA ARG A 195 26.54 9.54 -14.50
C ARG A 195 26.04 9.79 -13.09
N ARG A 196 25.16 8.90 -12.60
CA ARG A 196 24.71 8.88 -11.21
C ARG A 196 25.71 8.12 -10.37
N LEU A 197 26.21 8.77 -9.34
CA LEU A 197 27.02 8.17 -8.29
C LEU A 197 26.20 8.19 -6.99
N TYR A 198 26.35 7.15 -6.20
CA TYR A 198 25.68 6.96 -4.92
C TYR A 198 26.72 7.02 -3.82
N ARG A 199 26.41 7.75 -2.76
CA ARG A 199 27.24 7.84 -1.56
C ARG A 199 26.38 7.70 -0.31
N ARG A 200 27.01 7.36 0.82
CA ARG A 200 26.31 7.35 2.11
C ARG A 200 25.86 8.77 2.46
N ALA A 201 24.58 8.91 2.85
CA ALA A 201 24.06 10.17 3.33
C ALA A 201 24.74 10.58 4.64
N GLN A 202 25.12 11.86 4.75
CA GLN A 202 25.66 12.38 6.00
C GLN A 202 24.51 12.72 6.95
N PRO A 203 24.64 12.46 8.27
CA PRO A 203 23.64 12.89 9.23
C PRO A 203 23.52 14.41 9.15
N LYS A 204 22.29 14.88 8.92
CA LYS A 204 22.01 16.32 9.01
C LYS A 204 22.21 16.75 10.46
N ASN A 205 23.21 17.60 10.70
CA ASN A 205 23.36 18.33 11.95
C ASN A 205 22.17 19.25 12.20
#